data_4c3988d593b5c5f67e78e45c751326b9
#
_entry.id   4c3988d593b5c5f67e78e45c751326b9
#
_cell.length_a   1.000
_cell.length_b   1.000
_cell.length_c   1.000
_cell.angle_alpha   90.00
_cell.angle_beta   90.00
_cell.angle_gamma   90.00
#
_symmetry.space_group_name_H-M   'P 1'
#
loop_
_entity.id
_entity.type
_entity.pdbx_description
1 polymer ?
#
loop_
_entity_poly.entity_id
_entity_poly.type
_entity_poly.pdbx_seq_one_letter_code
_entity_poly.pdbx_strand_id
1 'polypeptide(L)'
;MGRRALRIAPGIKMNSSGCFGMGCHQGLSFSGLFMRCDRAEAVFWPGCALMNLDPDILYKTAAVLKRTEPELGLCSCCCGQPTRYLFPEKHSARRDRLLSLLRQRGVKRIYTACPNCMVQMREADGIQVIPIWRALAENIRAEDIKGLECQLTLHDPCPMRSETEQQYAVRKLLRLCGAEVREAENSGGRTLCCGNYHMMRATDPGKSAAMRQRRISQFRKDTAVASYCEGCLDAFRSEGLETVHVLEALFGRSKTRGWGNRLRFTLGIGRRQWKS
;
A
#
# COMPACT_ATOMS: atom_id res chain seq x y z
N MET A 1 32.17 -13.50 -11.96
CA MET A 1 31.14 -14.10 -11.11
C MET A 1 29.80 -13.94 -11.80
N GLY A 2 29.22 -15.05 -12.27
CA GLY A 2 28.08 -15.04 -13.19
C GLY A 2 26.78 -14.61 -12.56
N ARG A 3 26.07 -13.67 -13.20
CA ARG A 3 24.71 -13.31 -12.91
C ARG A 3 23.79 -14.50 -13.18
N ARG A 4 23.33 -15.18 -12.13
CA ARG A 4 22.24 -16.15 -12.26
C ARG A 4 20.97 -15.37 -12.60
N ALA A 5 20.59 -15.39 -13.87
CA ALA A 5 19.24 -15.02 -14.29
C ALA A 5 18.26 -15.96 -13.55
N LEU A 6 17.35 -15.39 -12.76
CA LEU A 6 16.21 -16.13 -12.21
C LEU A 6 15.37 -16.62 -13.40
N ARG A 7 15.59 -17.87 -13.82
CA ARG A 7 14.71 -18.54 -14.77
C ARG A 7 13.36 -18.74 -14.09
N ILE A 8 12.30 -18.17 -14.67
CA ILE A 8 10.93 -18.55 -14.36
C ILE A 8 10.87 -20.06 -14.61
N ALA A 9 10.47 -20.83 -13.59
CA ALA A 9 10.36 -22.27 -13.73
C ALA A 9 9.42 -22.60 -14.89
N PRO A 10 9.80 -23.46 -15.83
CA PRO A 10 8.94 -23.87 -16.93
C PRO A 10 7.75 -24.63 -16.34
N GLY A 11 6.52 -24.12 -16.52
CA GLY A 11 5.29 -24.75 -16.04
C GLY A 11 4.26 -23.82 -15.39
N ILE A 12 4.58 -22.57 -15.12
CA ILE A 12 3.60 -21.62 -14.59
C ILE A 12 2.68 -21.19 -15.77
N LYS A 13 1.55 -21.86 -15.90
CA LYS A 13 0.41 -21.37 -16.70
C LYS A 13 -0.13 -20.14 -15.98
N MET A 14 0.48 -18.99 -16.25
CA MET A 14 -0.12 -17.72 -15.86
C MET A 14 -1.47 -17.61 -16.59
N ASN A 15 -2.55 -17.40 -15.83
CA ASN A 15 -3.83 -17.08 -16.42
C ASN A 15 -3.62 -15.87 -17.34
N SER A 16 -3.71 -16.04 -18.65
CA SER A 16 -3.31 -15.07 -19.67
C SER A 16 -3.96 -13.70 -19.47
N SER A 17 -5.20 -13.65 -18.94
CA SER A 17 -5.91 -12.42 -18.61
C SER A 17 -5.31 -11.66 -17.41
N GLY A 18 -4.87 -12.35 -16.37
CA GLY A 18 -4.25 -11.71 -15.19
C GLY A 18 -2.89 -11.09 -15.50
N CYS A 19 -2.10 -11.72 -16.37
CA CYS A 19 -0.84 -11.18 -16.83
C CYS A 19 -1.00 -10.01 -17.77
N PHE A 20 -1.96 -10.07 -18.68
CA PHE A 20 -2.26 -8.96 -19.57
C PHE A 20 -2.70 -7.74 -18.74
N GLY A 21 -3.64 -7.89 -17.82
CA GLY A 21 -4.10 -6.81 -16.94
C GLY A 21 -2.97 -6.22 -16.10
N MET A 22 -2.06 -7.04 -15.57
CA MET A 22 -0.92 -6.55 -14.81
C MET A 22 0.14 -5.90 -15.72
N GLY A 23 0.31 -6.38 -16.96
CA GLY A 23 1.14 -5.77 -17.98
C GLY A 23 0.67 -4.36 -18.31
N CYS A 24 -0.62 -4.18 -18.57
CA CYS A 24 -1.26 -2.88 -18.79
C CYS A 24 -1.11 -1.97 -17.55
N HIS A 25 -1.39 -2.50 -16.36
CA HIS A 25 -1.19 -1.78 -15.10
C HIS A 25 0.24 -1.26 -14.97
N GLN A 26 1.24 -2.09 -15.23
CA GLN A 26 2.64 -1.68 -15.09
C GLN A 26 3.08 -0.74 -16.23
N GLY A 27 2.59 -0.95 -17.45
CA GLY A 27 2.82 -0.04 -18.58
C GLY A 27 2.32 1.37 -18.28
N LEU A 28 1.07 1.49 -17.84
CA LEU A 28 0.46 2.76 -17.45
C LEU A 28 1.15 3.38 -16.23
N SER A 29 1.48 2.57 -15.20
CA SER A 29 2.13 3.06 -13.98
C SER A 29 3.48 3.71 -14.23
N PHE A 30 4.20 3.26 -15.26
CA PHE A 30 5.49 3.82 -15.67
C PHE A 30 5.36 4.77 -16.87
N SER A 31 4.15 5.16 -17.28
CA SER A 31 3.94 6.21 -18.27
C SER A 31 4.18 7.61 -17.70
N GLY A 32 4.40 8.60 -18.54
CA GLY A 32 4.55 10.01 -18.15
C GLY A 32 3.29 10.56 -17.46
N LEU A 33 2.12 9.95 -17.70
CA LEU A 33 0.88 10.35 -17.05
C LEU A 33 0.87 10.01 -15.55
N PHE A 34 1.33 8.81 -15.15
CA PHE A 34 1.24 8.31 -13.78
C PHE A 34 2.55 8.42 -12.98
N MET A 35 3.69 8.62 -13.65
CA MET A 35 4.96 8.89 -12.97
C MET A 35 5.07 10.37 -12.61
N ARG A 36 4.34 10.80 -11.60
CA ARG A 36 4.36 12.19 -11.11
C ARG A 36 4.83 12.25 -9.66
N CYS A 37 5.71 13.23 -9.39
CA CYS A 37 6.23 13.51 -8.07
C CYS A 37 6.45 15.02 -7.95
N ASP A 38 5.98 15.62 -6.87
CA ASP A 38 6.23 17.02 -6.58
C ASP A 38 7.72 17.26 -6.31
N ARG A 39 8.19 18.49 -6.48
CA ARG A 39 9.52 18.91 -6.03
C ARG A 39 9.44 19.17 -4.53
N ALA A 40 10.01 18.26 -3.73
CA ALA A 40 10.07 18.37 -2.29
C ALA A 40 11.10 17.38 -1.74
N GLU A 41 11.73 17.70 -0.60
CA GLU A 41 12.63 16.76 0.08
C GLU A 41 11.86 15.60 0.71
N ALA A 42 10.64 15.83 1.16
CA ALA A 42 9.75 14.80 1.70
C ALA A 42 8.50 14.66 0.83
N VAL A 43 8.10 13.42 0.53
CA VAL A 43 6.89 13.16 -0.26
C VAL A 43 6.02 12.10 0.39
N PHE A 44 4.69 12.28 0.33
CA PHE A 44 3.74 11.23 0.61
C PHE A 44 3.54 10.38 -0.64
N TRP A 45 3.86 9.10 -0.49
CA TRP A 45 3.71 8.08 -1.52
C TRP A 45 2.75 6.99 -1.04
N PRO A 46 1.45 7.09 -1.35
CA PRO A 46 0.44 6.14 -0.86
C PRO A 46 0.64 4.71 -1.35
N GLY A 47 1.24 4.54 -2.54
CA GLY A 47 1.32 3.27 -3.25
C GLY A 47 0.19 3.09 -4.27
N CYS A 48 0.50 2.43 -5.39
CA CYS A 48 -0.39 2.34 -6.56
C CYS A 48 -1.74 1.66 -6.27
N ALA A 49 -1.80 0.67 -5.37
CA ALA A 49 -3.04 0.01 -4.98
C ALA A 49 -3.93 0.94 -4.14
N LEU A 50 -3.33 1.69 -3.22
CA LEU A 50 -4.06 2.60 -2.33
C LEU A 50 -4.62 3.81 -3.08
N MET A 51 -3.98 4.25 -4.15
CA MET A 51 -4.52 5.33 -5.02
C MET A 51 -5.83 4.97 -5.73
N ASN A 52 -6.28 3.72 -5.66
CA ASN A 52 -7.61 3.33 -6.13
C ASN A 52 -8.73 3.71 -5.14
N LEU A 53 -8.41 4.10 -3.91
CA LEU A 53 -9.37 4.68 -2.96
C LEU A 53 -9.73 6.11 -3.38
N ASP A 54 -10.78 6.63 -2.75
CA ASP A 54 -11.17 8.02 -2.94
C ASP A 54 -9.98 8.97 -2.63
N PRO A 55 -9.60 9.87 -3.54
CA PRO A 55 -8.48 10.79 -3.34
C PRO A 55 -8.58 11.64 -2.07
N ASP A 56 -9.78 11.95 -1.60
CA ASP A 56 -9.98 12.72 -0.37
C ASP A 56 -9.37 12.05 0.85
N ILE A 57 -9.40 10.71 0.92
CA ILE A 57 -8.76 9.94 2.00
C ILE A 57 -7.24 10.16 1.97
N LEU A 58 -6.65 10.16 0.78
CA LEU A 58 -5.21 10.36 0.61
C LEU A 58 -4.79 11.81 0.89
N TYR A 59 -5.61 12.77 0.50
CA TYR A 59 -5.34 14.19 0.80
C TYR A 59 -5.46 14.48 2.29
N LYS A 60 -6.46 13.93 3.00
CA LYS A 60 -6.57 14.01 4.46
C LYS A 60 -5.35 13.38 5.14
N THR A 61 -4.90 12.22 4.66
CA THR A 61 -3.65 11.60 5.13
C THR A 61 -2.48 12.54 4.97
N ALA A 62 -2.31 13.16 3.80
CA ALA A 62 -1.24 14.12 3.54
C ALA A 62 -1.36 15.37 4.41
N ALA A 63 -2.57 15.87 4.68
CA ALA A 63 -2.80 17.03 5.56
C ALA A 63 -2.34 16.75 7.00
N VAL A 64 -2.63 15.57 7.53
CA VAL A 64 -2.12 15.17 8.87
C VAL A 64 -0.59 15.06 8.86
N LEU A 65 0.01 14.45 7.82
CA LEU A 65 1.47 14.32 7.70
C LEU A 65 2.18 15.68 7.56
N LYS A 66 1.53 16.67 6.98
CA LYS A 66 2.08 18.04 6.88
C LYS A 66 2.28 18.72 8.23
N ARG A 67 1.66 18.25 9.29
CA ARG A 67 1.93 18.76 10.65
C ARG A 67 3.36 18.43 11.11
N THR A 68 3.95 17.35 10.57
CA THR A 68 5.36 16.97 10.80
C THR A 68 6.27 17.45 9.68
N GLU A 69 5.78 17.46 8.45
CA GLU A 69 6.53 17.83 7.24
C GLU A 69 5.74 18.91 6.48
N PRO A 70 5.84 20.19 6.85
CA PRO A 70 5.04 21.27 6.25
C PRO A 70 5.14 21.33 4.71
N GLU A 71 6.35 21.09 4.18
CA GLU A 71 6.64 21.10 2.74
C GLU A 71 6.42 19.74 2.06
N LEU A 72 5.60 18.86 2.66
CA LEU A 72 5.32 17.53 2.11
C LEU A 72 4.71 17.60 0.72
N GLY A 73 5.40 17.06 -0.26
CA GLY A 73 4.90 16.85 -1.62
C GLY A 73 4.10 15.57 -1.78
N LEU A 74 3.53 15.34 -2.97
CA LEU A 74 2.82 14.10 -3.32
C LEU A 74 3.58 13.35 -4.40
N CYS A 75 3.57 12.01 -4.32
CA CYS A 75 4.15 11.13 -5.32
C CYS A 75 3.16 10.03 -5.72
N SER A 76 2.78 9.96 -7.00
CA SER A 76 1.86 8.95 -7.55
C SER A 76 2.56 7.79 -8.26
N CYS A 77 3.88 7.69 -8.14
CA CYS A 77 4.67 6.65 -8.78
C CYS A 77 4.34 5.23 -8.27
N CYS A 78 4.70 4.24 -9.05
CA CYS A 78 4.67 2.83 -8.66
C CYS A 78 6.10 2.39 -8.26
N CYS A 79 6.22 1.65 -7.15
CA CYS A 79 7.52 1.12 -6.69
C CYS A 79 8.10 -0.01 -7.58
N GLY A 80 7.31 -0.50 -8.54
CA GLY A 80 7.75 -1.53 -9.47
C GLY A 80 7.74 -2.97 -8.92
N GLN A 81 7.16 -3.22 -7.73
CA GLN A 81 7.09 -4.58 -7.20
C GLN A 81 6.49 -5.59 -8.19
N PRO A 82 5.34 -5.32 -8.87
CA PRO A 82 4.85 -6.25 -9.87
C PRO A 82 5.83 -6.46 -11.04
N THR A 83 6.55 -5.43 -11.47
CA THR A 83 7.57 -5.57 -12.50
C THR A 83 8.68 -6.51 -12.05
N ARG A 84 9.16 -6.38 -10.80
CA ARG A 84 10.25 -7.22 -10.26
C ARG A 84 9.95 -8.71 -10.37
N TYR A 85 8.70 -9.12 -10.13
CA TYR A 85 8.31 -10.52 -10.07
C TYR A 85 7.69 -11.06 -11.36
N LEU A 86 7.02 -10.22 -12.15
CA LEU A 86 6.29 -10.67 -13.34
C LEU A 86 7.01 -10.31 -14.66
N PHE A 87 7.83 -9.27 -14.65
CA PHE A 87 8.52 -8.75 -15.83
C PHE A 87 9.96 -8.37 -15.48
N PRO A 88 10.77 -9.34 -14.97
CA PRO A 88 12.10 -9.06 -14.43
C PRO A 88 13.05 -8.41 -15.43
N GLU A 89 12.88 -8.67 -16.73
CA GLU A 89 13.63 -8.05 -17.81
C GLU A 89 13.45 -6.53 -17.93
N LYS A 90 12.32 -6.01 -17.42
CA LYS A 90 11.98 -4.57 -17.41
C LYS A 90 12.29 -3.89 -16.08
N HIS A 91 12.69 -4.66 -15.07
CA HIS A 91 12.78 -4.16 -13.70
C HIS A 91 13.90 -3.11 -13.55
N SER A 92 15.10 -3.37 -14.04
CA SER A 92 16.22 -2.44 -13.92
C SER A 92 15.90 -1.09 -14.57
N ALA A 93 15.55 -1.08 -15.85
CA ALA A 93 15.23 0.16 -16.56
C ALA A 93 14.10 0.98 -15.91
N ARG A 94 13.06 0.30 -15.41
CA ARG A 94 11.97 0.99 -14.71
C ARG A 94 12.39 1.55 -13.35
N ARG A 95 13.23 0.81 -12.61
CA ARG A 95 13.79 1.27 -11.34
C ARG A 95 14.70 2.46 -11.53
N ASP A 96 15.60 2.42 -12.52
CA ASP A 96 16.53 3.51 -12.81
C ASP A 96 15.78 4.79 -13.20
N ARG A 97 14.74 4.66 -14.03
CA ARG A 97 13.86 5.77 -14.39
C ARG A 97 13.15 6.37 -13.17
N LEU A 98 12.66 5.52 -12.26
CA LEU A 98 12.01 5.95 -11.01
C LEU A 98 13.00 6.70 -10.11
N LEU A 99 14.16 6.12 -9.85
CA LEU A 99 15.18 6.72 -9.00
C LEU A 99 15.72 8.03 -9.59
N SER A 100 15.89 8.10 -10.91
CA SER A 100 16.26 9.32 -11.61
C SER A 100 15.20 10.42 -11.41
N LEU A 101 13.91 10.09 -11.54
CA LEU A 101 12.83 11.04 -11.28
C LEU A 101 12.88 11.57 -9.83
N LEU A 102 13.02 10.68 -8.84
CA LEU A 102 13.06 11.08 -7.42
C LEU A 102 14.24 12.00 -7.14
N ARG A 103 15.43 11.68 -7.67
CA ARG A 103 16.62 12.56 -7.55
C ARG A 103 16.40 13.93 -8.19
N GLN A 104 15.84 13.98 -9.40
CA GLN A 104 15.52 15.23 -10.11
C GLN A 104 14.49 16.08 -9.35
N ARG A 105 13.63 15.46 -8.55
CA ARG A 105 12.66 16.13 -7.69
C ARG A 105 13.21 16.52 -6.32
N GLY A 106 14.44 16.12 -5.99
CA GLY A 106 15.08 16.42 -4.72
C GLY A 106 14.58 15.58 -3.54
N VAL A 107 13.96 14.42 -3.83
CA VAL A 107 13.36 13.58 -2.77
C VAL A 107 14.44 12.90 -1.93
N LYS A 108 14.39 13.14 -0.62
CA LYS A 108 15.25 12.52 0.40
C LYS A 108 14.47 11.62 1.36
N ARG A 109 13.16 11.89 1.56
CA ARG A 109 12.28 11.15 2.46
C ARG A 109 10.99 10.75 1.73
N ILE A 110 10.59 9.49 1.90
CA ILE A 110 9.35 8.93 1.39
C ILE A 110 8.49 8.48 2.56
N TYR A 111 7.36 9.13 2.79
CA TYR A 111 6.31 8.69 3.69
C TYR A 111 5.36 7.77 2.94
N THR A 112 5.32 6.47 3.29
CA THR A 112 4.49 5.51 2.54
C THR A 112 3.50 4.77 3.42
N ALA A 113 2.27 4.61 2.90
CA ALA A 113 1.23 3.78 3.50
C ALA A 113 1.30 2.31 3.04
N CYS A 114 2.07 2.03 1.99
CA CYS A 114 2.12 0.70 1.37
C CYS A 114 3.33 -0.11 1.88
N PRO A 115 3.11 -1.24 2.59
CA PRO A 115 4.20 -2.11 3.05
C PRO A 115 5.12 -2.62 1.93
N ASN A 116 4.55 -2.87 0.75
CA ASN A 116 5.32 -3.33 -0.40
C ASN A 116 6.21 -2.22 -0.97
N CYS A 117 5.71 -0.97 -1.02
CA CYS A 117 6.52 0.18 -1.41
C CYS A 117 7.66 0.40 -0.42
N MET A 118 7.41 0.27 0.88
CA MET A 118 8.44 0.34 1.92
C MET A 118 9.59 -0.64 1.63
N VAL A 119 9.29 -1.92 1.43
CA VAL A 119 10.31 -2.94 1.15
C VAL A 119 11.07 -2.64 -0.15
N GLN A 120 10.36 -2.30 -1.24
CA GLN A 120 10.98 -2.05 -2.53
C GLN A 120 11.87 -0.80 -2.55
N MET A 121 11.52 0.21 -1.76
CA MET A 121 12.23 1.49 -1.75
C MET A 121 13.32 1.59 -0.67
N ARG A 122 13.35 0.68 0.33
CA ARG A 122 14.45 0.64 1.33
C ARG A 122 15.84 0.46 0.73
N GLU A 123 15.92 -0.16 -0.45
CA GLU A 123 17.17 -0.36 -1.19
C GLU A 123 17.54 0.87 -2.08
N ALA A 124 16.85 2.00 -1.94
CA ALA A 124 17.13 3.20 -2.72
C ALA A 124 18.16 4.08 -1.99
N ASP A 125 19.39 4.12 -2.51
CA ASP A 125 20.48 4.90 -1.91
C ASP A 125 20.11 6.37 -1.76
N GLY A 126 20.38 6.92 -0.58
CA GLY A 126 20.15 8.33 -0.26
C GLY A 126 18.68 8.71 -0.03
N ILE A 127 17.77 7.74 0.02
CA ILE A 127 16.34 7.98 0.29
C ILE A 127 15.91 7.24 1.54
N GLN A 128 15.46 7.98 2.57
CA GLN A 128 14.85 7.40 3.75
C GLN A 128 13.38 7.04 3.47
N VAL A 129 12.98 5.82 3.81
CA VAL A 129 11.60 5.34 3.63
C VAL A 129 10.95 5.14 5.00
N ILE A 130 9.85 5.86 5.23
CA ILE A 130 9.18 5.98 6.53
C ILE A 130 7.74 5.49 6.37
N PRO A 131 7.34 4.40 7.07
CA PRO A 131 5.93 4.04 7.17
C PRO A 131 5.15 5.13 7.91
N ILE A 132 3.95 5.47 7.42
CA ILE A 132 3.22 6.65 7.92
C ILE A 132 2.54 6.47 9.28
N TRP A 133 2.37 5.24 9.76
CA TRP A 133 1.41 4.93 10.83
C TRP A 133 1.74 5.60 12.15
N ARG A 134 3.03 5.63 12.52
CA ARG A 134 3.50 6.33 13.71
C ARG A 134 3.28 7.84 13.57
N ALA A 135 3.71 8.42 12.46
CA ALA A 135 3.54 9.86 12.22
C ALA A 135 2.05 10.27 12.24
N LEU A 136 1.17 9.43 11.67
CA LEU A 136 -0.27 9.67 11.78
C LEU A 136 -0.75 9.61 13.22
N ALA A 137 -0.38 8.58 13.98
CA ALA A 137 -0.84 8.39 15.36
C ALA A 137 -0.34 9.46 16.34
N GLU A 138 0.75 10.14 16.02
CA GLU A 138 1.32 11.26 16.77
C GLU A 138 0.69 12.61 16.42
N ASN A 139 0.16 12.77 15.20
CA ASN A 139 -0.26 14.06 14.66
C ASN A 139 -1.76 14.17 14.35
N ILE A 140 -2.50 13.05 14.33
CA ILE A 140 -3.94 13.06 14.08
C ILE A 140 -4.69 13.67 15.28
N ARG A 141 -5.73 14.46 15.00
CA ARG A 141 -6.60 15.09 15.99
C ARG A 141 -8.00 14.51 15.91
N ALA A 142 -8.81 14.72 16.95
CA ALA A 142 -10.18 14.21 16.99
C ALA A 142 -11.03 14.72 15.83
N GLU A 143 -10.85 15.99 15.44
CA GLU A 143 -11.57 16.59 14.31
C GLU A 143 -11.23 16.01 12.94
N ASP A 144 -10.09 15.34 12.80
CA ASP A 144 -9.71 14.67 11.55
C ASP A 144 -10.44 13.33 11.36
N ILE A 145 -10.91 12.74 12.46
CA ILE A 145 -11.43 11.37 12.51
C ILE A 145 -12.94 11.37 12.24
N LYS A 146 -13.35 10.59 11.26
CA LYS A 146 -14.77 10.41 10.97
C LYS A 146 -15.47 9.43 11.92
N GLY A 147 -14.70 8.56 12.57
CA GLY A 147 -15.20 7.51 13.42
C GLY A 147 -15.66 6.26 12.66
N LEU A 148 -15.56 5.12 13.33
CA LEU A 148 -16.02 3.82 12.83
C LEU A 148 -16.33 2.92 14.04
N GLU A 149 -17.54 3.02 14.59
CA GLU A 149 -17.97 2.20 15.72
C GLU A 149 -18.32 0.78 15.24
N CYS A 150 -17.34 -0.11 15.20
CA CYS A 150 -17.55 -1.51 14.85
C CYS A 150 -16.42 -2.41 15.38
N GLN A 151 -16.68 -3.71 15.41
CA GLN A 151 -15.65 -4.72 15.67
C GLN A 151 -14.90 -5.06 14.39
N LEU A 152 -13.58 -5.14 14.48
CA LEU A 152 -12.69 -5.44 13.36
C LEU A 152 -11.68 -6.53 13.74
N THR A 153 -11.46 -7.50 12.86
CA THR A 153 -10.27 -8.36 12.97
C THR A 153 -9.10 -7.71 12.24
N LEU A 154 -7.99 -7.47 12.95
CA LEU A 154 -6.82 -6.84 12.34
C LEU A 154 -5.89 -7.85 11.65
N HIS A 155 -5.55 -7.57 10.40
CA HIS A 155 -4.50 -8.26 9.67
C HIS A 155 -3.27 -7.36 9.51
N ASP A 156 -2.18 -7.72 10.20
CA ASP A 156 -0.88 -7.11 9.96
C ASP A 156 -0.26 -7.67 8.67
N PRO A 157 0.15 -6.83 7.72
CA PRO A 157 0.82 -7.29 6.49
C PRO A 157 2.18 -7.92 6.79
N CYS A 158 2.50 -9.04 6.14
CA CYS A 158 3.73 -9.78 6.41
C CYS A 158 5.04 -8.98 6.23
N PRO A 159 5.15 -7.94 5.38
CA PRO A 159 6.35 -7.11 5.34
C PRO A 159 6.55 -6.23 6.58
N MET A 160 5.51 -6.11 7.43
CA MET A 160 5.54 -5.27 8.64
C MET A 160 5.85 -6.06 9.92
N ARG A 161 6.27 -7.33 9.83
CA ARG A 161 6.52 -8.18 11.01
C ARG A 161 7.52 -7.60 12.00
N SER A 162 8.58 -6.98 11.50
CA SER A 162 9.62 -6.34 12.32
C SER A 162 9.30 -4.90 12.73
N GLU A 163 8.20 -4.33 12.25
CA GLU A 163 7.84 -2.93 12.43
C GLU A 163 6.91 -2.76 13.65
N THR A 164 7.35 -3.16 14.83
CA THR A 164 6.54 -3.21 16.05
C THR A 164 5.90 -1.87 16.39
N GLU A 165 6.67 -0.77 16.31
CA GLU A 165 6.14 0.58 16.56
C GLU A 165 5.00 0.95 15.62
N GLN A 166 5.11 0.58 14.34
CA GLN A 166 4.06 0.82 13.35
C GLN A 166 2.81 0.00 13.64
N GLN A 167 2.97 -1.25 14.09
CA GLN A 167 1.87 -2.12 14.49
C GLN A 167 1.12 -1.54 15.70
N TYR A 168 1.82 -1.02 16.70
CA TYR A 168 1.22 -0.32 17.84
C TYR A 168 0.49 0.94 17.41
N ALA A 169 1.09 1.72 16.52
CA ALA A 169 0.49 2.94 15.98
C ALA A 169 -0.82 2.66 15.25
N VAL A 170 -0.87 1.60 14.43
CA VAL A 170 -2.10 1.16 13.75
C VAL A 170 -3.20 0.81 14.75
N ARG A 171 -2.89 0.07 15.81
CA ARG A 171 -3.85 -0.27 16.85
C ARG A 171 -4.35 0.96 17.62
N LYS A 172 -3.45 1.92 17.91
CA LYS A 172 -3.84 3.23 18.49
C LYS A 172 -4.80 3.98 17.57
N LEU A 173 -4.49 4.07 16.27
CA LEU A 173 -5.34 4.74 15.28
C LEU A 173 -6.74 4.12 15.19
N LEU A 174 -6.85 2.79 15.15
CA LEU A 174 -8.14 2.11 15.10
C LEU A 174 -8.96 2.35 16.37
N ARG A 175 -8.34 2.34 17.55
CA ARG A 175 -9.02 2.68 18.80
C ARG A 175 -9.52 4.12 18.83
N LEU A 176 -8.74 5.06 18.31
CA LEU A 176 -9.16 6.47 18.17
C LEU A 176 -10.37 6.63 17.25
N CYS A 177 -10.57 5.72 16.28
CA CYS A 177 -11.78 5.71 15.45
C CYS A 177 -13.02 5.14 16.17
N GLY A 178 -12.89 4.63 17.39
CA GLY A 178 -13.97 3.90 18.07
C GLY A 178 -14.08 2.43 17.68
N ALA A 179 -13.12 1.89 16.90
CA ALA A 179 -13.14 0.49 16.50
C ALA A 179 -12.64 -0.42 17.63
N GLU A 180 -13.37 -1.50 17.89
CA GLU A 180 -12.93 -2.58 18.77
C GLU A 180 -12.08 -3.57 17.96
N VAL A 181 -10.77 -3.57 18.22
CA VAL A 181 -9.82 -4.44 17.50
C VAL A 181 -9.80 -5.82 18.12
N ARG A 182 -10.16 -6.83 17.33
CA ARG A 182 -10.00 -8.25 17.64
C ARG A 182 -8.74 -8.75 16.96
N GLU A 183 -7.80 -9.25 17.74
CA GLU A 183 -6.56 -9.83 17.19
C GLU A 183 -6.85 -11.21 16.60
N ALA A 184 -6.25 -11.48 15.44
CA ALA A 184 -6.20 -12.83 14.90
C ALA A 184 -5.20 -13.68 15.71
N GLU A 185 -5.35 -15.00 15.69
CA GLU A 185 -4.48 -15.94 16.43
C GLU A 185 -2.99 -15.64 16.22
N ASN A 186 -2.58 -15.44 14.97
CA ASN A 186 -1.24 -15.01 14.62
C ASN A 186 -1.28 -13.55 14.17
N SER A 187 -0.94 -12.62 15.05
CA SER A 187 -0.93 -11.17 14.81
C SER A 187 0.46 -10.57 15.01
N GLY A 188 0.64 -9.32 14.62
CA GLY A 188 1.90 -8.59 14.74
C GLY A 188 3.06 -9.30 14.05
N GLY A 189 4.14 -9.54 14.77
CA GLY A 189 5.34 -10.23 14.28
C GLY A 189 5.10 -11.67 13.82
N ARG A 190 4.04 -12.33 14.33
CA ARG A 190 3.67 -13.71 13.97
C ARG A 190 2.64 -13.80 12.86
N THR A 191 2.22 -12.68 12.27
CA THR A 191 1.17 -12.66 11.24
C THR A 191 1.43 -13.64 10.10
N LEU A 192 0.38 -14.32 9.63
CA LEU A 192 0.44 -15.13 8.42
C LEU A 192 0.23 -14.27 7.17
N CYS A 193 0.82 -14.71 6.05
CA CYS A 193 0.69 -14.00 4.78
C CYS A 193 -0.73 -14.16 4.20
N CYS A 194 -1.26 -13.08 3.57
CA CYS A 194 -2.50 -13.11 2.81
C CYS A 194 -2.41 -13.90 1.48
N GLY A 195 -1.25 -14.49 1.17
CA GLY A 195 -1.00 -15.23 -0.06
C GLY A 195 -0.63 -14.36 -1.28
N ASN A 196 -0.57 -13.02 -1.15
CA ASN A 196 -0.29 -12.16 -2.30
C ASN A 196 1.13 -11.56 -2.32
N TYR A 197 1.97 -11.83 -1.31
CA TYR A 197 3.34 -11.31 -1.29
C TYR A 197 4.15 -11.88 -2.46
N HIS A 198 5.06 -11.08 -3.01
CA HIS A 198 5.85 -11.41 -4.20
C HIS A 198 5.01 -11.76 -5.44
N MET A 199 3.81 -11.20 -5.56
CA MET A 199 2.88 -11.50 -6.66
C MET A 199 2.48 -12.97 -6.77
N MET A 200 2.51 -13.71 -5.65
CA MET A 200 2.27 -15.16 -5.62
C MET A 200 0.89 -15.54 -6.20
N ARG A 201 -0.10 -14.67 -6.10
CA ARG A 201 -1.42 -14.89 -6.75
C ARG A 201 -1.30 -15.08 -8.27
N ALA A 202 -0.30 -14.46 -8.89
CA ALA A 202 -0.06 -14.59 -10.34
C ALA A 202 0.97 -15.69 -10.67
N THR A 203 1.96 -15.91 -9.79
CA THR A 203 3.08 -16.85 -10.05
C THR A 203 2.79 -18.26 -9.58
N ASP A 204 2.02 -18.43 -8.49
CA ASP A 204 1.60 -19.73 -7.92
C ASP A 204 0.22 -19.58 -7.27
N PRO A 205 -0.87 -19.61 -8.07
CA PRO A 205 -2.22 -19.40 -7.57
C PRO A 205 -2.66 -20.42 -6.52
N GLY A 206 -2.25 -21.69 -6.66
CA GLY A 206 -2.59 -22.77 -5.73
C GLY A 206 -2.00 -22.52 -4.35
N LYS A 207 -0.71 -22.24 -4.27
CA LYS A 207 -0.02 -21.89 -3.01
C LYS A 207 -0.57 -20.59 -2.42
N SER A 208 -0.82 -19.60 -3.25
CA SER A 208 -1.46 -18.34 -2.83
C SER A 208 -2.80 -18.58 -2.17
N ALA A 209 -3.68 -19.41 -2.78
CA ALA A 209 -4.99 -19.75 -2.24
C ALA A 209 -4.88 -20.50 -0.91
N ALA A 210 -4.02 -21.52 -0.81
CA ALA A 210 -3.81 -22.27 0.42
C ALA A 210 -3.34 -21.38 1.58
N MET A 211 -2.37 -20.49 1.33
CA MET A 211 -1.89 -19.52 2.33
C MET A 211 -2.99 -18.56 2.77
N ARG A 212 -3.81 -18.08 1.82
CA ARG A 212 -4.92 -17.16 2.10
C ARG A 212 -5.99 -17.83 2.94
N GLN A 213 -6.41 -19.05 2.59
CA GLN A 213 -7.40 -19.79 3.36
C GLN A 213 -6.92 -20.06 4.79
N ARG A 214 -5.64 -20.46 4.96
CA ARG A 214 -5.04 -20.60 6.28
C ARG A 214 -5.06 -19.30 7.08
N ARG A 215 -4.88 -18.15 6.42
CA ARG A 215 -4.97 -16.84 7.10
C ARG A 215 -6.41 -16.49 7.46
N ILE A 216 -7.35 -16.72 6.56
CA ILE A 216 -8.78 -16.43 6.75
C ILE A 216 -9.35 -17.27 7.88
N SER A 217 -8.94 -18.54 8.03
CA SER A 217 -9.42 -19.40 9.13
C SER A 217 -9.09 -18.87 10.53
N GLN A 218 -8.17 -17.92 10.65
CA GLN A 218 -7.81 -17.24 11.90
C GLN A 218 -8.63 -15.99 12.19
N PHE A 219 -9.44 -15.54 11.23
CA PHE A 219 -10.29 -14.35 11.41
C PHE A 219 -11.60 -14.73 12.09
N ARG A 220 -12.15 -13.78 12.83
CA ARG A 220 -13.49 -13.94 13.37
C ARG A 220 -14.51 -13.77 12.26
N LYS A 221 -15.50 -14.67 12.22
CA LYS A 221 -16.49 -14.71 11.14
C LYS A 221 -17.49 -13.54 11.16
N ASP A 222 -17.64 -12.93 12.31
CA ASP A 222 -18.61 -11.87 12.62
C ASP A 222 -18.04 -10.45 12.54
N THR A 223 -16.81 -10.32 12.06
CA THR A 223 -16.13 -9.02 11.98
C THR A 223 -15.59 -8.72 10.58
N ALA A 224 -15.59 -7.45 10.18
CA ALA A 224 -14.85 -7.02 9.00
C ALA A 224 -13.33 -7.13 9.23
N VAL A 225 -12.58 -7.40 8.17
CA VAL A 225 -11.11 -7.49 8.22
C VAL A 225 -10.50 -6.12 7.96
N ALA A 226 -9.83 -5.57 8.97
CA ALA A 226 -9.02 -4.37 8.82
C ALA A 226 -7.57 -4.71 8.42
N SER A 227 -6.96 -3.91 7.58
CA SER A 227 -5.53 -3.96 7.29
C SER A 227 -5.01 -2.61 6.82
N TYR A 228 -3.72 -2.42 6.93
CA TYR A 228 -2.99 -1.27 6.38
C TYR A 228 -2.20 -1.63 5.11
N CYS A 229 -2.68 -2.63 4.37
CA CYS A 229 -2.19 -3.03 3.06
C CYS A 229 -3.37 -3.30 2.11
N GLU A 230 -3.59 -2.42 1.15
CA GLU A 230 -4.67 -2.59 0.17
C GLU A 230 -4.54 -3.87 -0.66
N GLY A 231 -3.32 -4.32 -0.95
CA GLY A 231 -3.11 -5.59 -1.64
C GLY A 231 -3.51 -6.82 -0.83
N CYS A 232 -3.44 -6.76 0.51
CA CYS A 232 -3.97 -7.82 1.38
C CYS A 232 -5.50 -7.78 1.40
N LEU A 233 -6.09 -6.58 1.52
CA LEU A 233 -7.54 -6.42 1.53
C LEU A 233 -8.17 -6.85 0.20
N ASP A 234 -7.52 -6.56 -0.93
CA ASP A 234 -7.97 -7.04 -2.24
C ASP A 234 -7.99 -8.57 -2.31
N ALA A 235 -6.97 -9.23 -1.76
CA ALA A 235 -6.93 -10.68 -1.68
C ALA A 235 -8.08 -11.26 -0.81
N PHE A 236 -8.42 -10.61 0.32
CA PHE A 236 -9.53 -11.05 1.17
C PHE A 236 -10.90 -10.72 0.58
N ARG A 237 -11.07 -9.57 -0.07
CA ARG A 237 -12.30 -9.24 -0.81
C ARG A 237 -12.61 -10.26 -1.91
N SER A 238 -11.61 -10.80 -2.59
CA SER A 238 -11.82 -11.82 -3.61
C SER A 238 -12.33 -13.17 -3.05
N GLU A 239 -12.29 -13.35 -1.73
CA GLU A 239 -12.89 -14.47 -1.00
C GLU A 239 -14.22 -14.10 -0.32
N GLY A 240 -14.80 -12.94 -0.65
CA GLY A 240 -16.10 -12.50 -0.14
C GLY A 240 -16.05 -11.83 1.24
N LEU A 241 -14.89 -11.57 1.83
CA LEU A 241 -14.81 -10.93 3.14
C LEU A 241 -15.09 -9.43 3.05
N GLU A 242 -15.83 -8.90 4.03
CA GLU A 242 -15.89 -7.47 4.25
C GLU A 242 -14.55 -6.95 4.73
N THR A 243 -14.07 -5.86 4.13
CA THR A 243 -12.74 -5.33 4.43
C THR A 243 -12.76 -3.81 4.61
N VAL A 244 -11.85 -3.31 5.43
CA VAL A 244 -11.64 -1.87 5.63
C VAL A 244 -10.15 -1.55 5.68
N HIS A 245 -9.71 -0.56 4.91
CA HIS A 245 -8.34 -0.05 5.07
C HIS A 245 -8.26 0.88 6.29
N VAL A 246 -7.16 0.87 7.03
CA VAL A 246 -7.00 1.72 8.23
C VAL A 246 -7.26 3.20 7.92
N LEU A 247 -6.85 3.70 6.76
CA LEU A 247 -7.16 5.07 6.35
C LEU A 247 -8.66 5.30 6.08
N GLU A 248 -9.41 4.27 5.65
CA GLU A 248 -10.86 4.36 5.52
C GLU A 248 -11.55 4.37 6.89
N ALA A 249 -11.00 3.66 7.87
CA ALA A 249 -11.50 3.72 9.25
C ALA A 249 -11.34 5.13 9.82
N LEU A 250 -10.21 5.79 9.55
CA LEU A 250 -9.92 7.16 10.03
C LEU A 250 -10.78 8.21 9.31
N PHE A 251 -10.78 8.21 7.98
CA PHE A 251 -11.26 9.33 7.17
C PHE A 251 -12.60 9.07 6.47
N GLY A 252 -13.17 7.88 6.66
CA GLY A 252 -14.43 7.43 6.07
C GLY A 252 -14.26 6.49 4.88
N ARG A 253 -15.25 5.61 4.68
CA ARG A 253 -15.26 4.62 3.59
C ARG A 253 -15.14 5.27 2.22
N SER A 254 -14.33 4.68 1.35
CA SER A 254 -14.21 5.09 -0.05
C SER A 254 -15.53 4.84 -0.78
N LYS A 255 -16.10 5.87 -1.39
CA LYS A 255 -17.35 5.78 -2.15
C LYS A 255 -17.18 5.00 -3.45
N THR A 256 -16.01 5.13 -4.07
CA THR A 256 -15.66 4.47 -5.32
C THR A 256 -14.25 3.92 -5.23
N ARG A 257 -13.95 2.90 -6.03
CA ARG A 257 -12.60 2.33 -6.14
C ARG A 257 -12.22 2.16 -7.60
N GLY A 258 -10.97 2.32 -7.93
CA GLY A 258 -10.43 2.02 -9.25
C GLY A 258 -9.55 3.08 -9.87
N TRP A 259 -9.24 2.88 -11.15
CA TRP A 259 -8.31 3.71 -11.92
C TRP A 259 -8.72 5.18 -12.05
N GLY A 260 -10.02 5.48 -12.04
CA GLY A 260 -10.52 6.87 -12.05
C GLY A 260 -10.02 7.66 -10.84
N ASN A 261 -10.05 7.06 -9.65
CA ASN A 261 -9.53 7.68 -8.43
C ASN A 261 -8.02 7.87 -8.49
N ARG A 262 -7.30 6.86 -9.01
CA ARG A 262 -5.86 6.97 -9.20
C ARG A 262 -5.50 8.11 -10.16
N LEU A 263 -6.24 8.26 -11.25
CA LEU A 263 -6.05 9.37 -12.19
C LEU A 263 -6.34 10.72 -11.53
N ARG A 264 -7.45 10.84 -10.78
CA ARG A 264 -7.80 12.06 -10.03
C ARG A 264 -6.69 12.46 -9.05
N PHE A 265 -6.17 11.49 -8.26
CA PHE A 265 -5.06 11.76 -7.35
C PHE A 265 -3.79 12.19 -8.11
N THR A 266 -3.44 11.48 -9.19
CA THR A 266 -2.25 11.78 -10.01
C THR A 266 -2.32 13.18 -10.64
N LEU A 267 -3.51 13.61 -11.05
CA LEU A 267 -3.74 14.95 -11.61
C LEU A 267 -3.96 16.05 -10.56
N GLY A 268 -4.01 15.68 -9.27
CA GLY A 268 -4.24 16.63 -8.18
C GLY A 268 -5.68 17.16 -8.13
N ILE A 269 -6.65 16.43 -8.70
CA ILE A 269 -8.06 16.85 -8.67
C ILE A 269 -8.58 16.72 -7.24
N GLY A 270 -9.13 17.82 -6.69
CA GLY A 270 -9.57 17.91 -5.29
C GLY A 270 -8.48 18.36 -4.31
N ARG A 271 -7.20 18.41 -4.73
CA ARG A 271 -6.08 18.77 -3.84
C ARG A 271 -6.21 20.18 -3.21
N ARG A 272 -6.85 21.12 -3.92
CA ARG A 272 -6.97 22.51 -3.43
C ARG A 272 -7.75 22.65 -2.13
N GLN A 273 -8.68 21.74 -1.84
CA GLN A 273 -9.48 21.71 -0.61
C GLN A 273 -8.64 21.35 0.64
N TRP A 274 -7.44 20.82 0.45
CA TRP A 274 -6.55 20.33 1.50
C TRP A 274 -5.21 21.10 1.57
N LYS A 275 -5.18 22.29 0.97
CA LYS A 275 -4.10 23.27 1.13
C LYS A 275 -4.50 24.20 2.28
N SER A 276 -4.27 23.79 3.49
CA SER A 276 -4.29 24.68 4.66
C SER A 276 -2.97 24.58 5.37
#